data_c19bc3741069e7d46c9e38d7e33e4abe
#
_entry.id   c19bc3741069e7d46c9e38d7e33e4abe
#
_cell.length_a   1.000
_cell.length_b   1.000
_cell.length_c   1.000
_cell.angle_alpha   90.00
_cell.angle_beta   90.00
_cell.angle_gamma   90.00
#
_symmetry.space_group_name_H-M   'P 1'
#
loop_
_entity.id
_entity.type
_entity.pdbx_description
1 polymer ?
#
loop_
_entity_poly.entity_id
_entity_poly.type
_entity_poly.pdbx_seq_one_letter_code
_entity_poly.pdbx_strand_id
1 'polypeptide(L)'
;MPTPIRRSSAAALQRLFALSVTVVLVLAACGTPASSPRTITLRTLNGSGVTGTVSFADLGGKTGVDVEVSPAGNLDMPAHIHPGTCDNLTPQPKFPLENVKNGVSKTVVPVPIDELFAGNLAVNIHKSNDDLKTYTACVDIN
;
A
#
# COMPACT_ATOMS: atom_id res chain seq x y z
N MET A 1 50.44 72.04 53.64
CA MET A 1 50.85 70.76 53.00
C MET A 1 49.60 70.08 52.53
N PRO A 2 49.28 70.07 51.26
CA PRO A 2 48.08 69.39 50.80
C PRO A 2 48.42 67.98 50.24
N THR A 3 47.64 67.00 50.59
CA THR A 3 47.64 65.63 50.17
C THR A 3 47.08 65.45 48.76
N PRO A 4 47.67 64.60 47.89
CA PRO A 4 47.14 64.40 46.58
C PRO A 4 45.98 63.40 46.55
N ILE A 5 44.92 63.75 45.81
CA ILE A 5 43.74 62.94 45.53
C ILE A 5 44.10 61.87 44.50
N ARG A 6 43.92 60.62 44.83
CA ARG A 6 44.08 59.44 43.96
C ARG A 6 42.81 59.24 43.13
N ARG A 7 42.89 59.44 41.80
CA ARG A 7 41.78 59.14 40.86
C ARG A 7 41.78 57.63 40.58
N SER A 8 40.72 56.98 40.99
CA SER A 8 40.43 55.58 40.58
C SER A 8 39.85 55.56 39.18
N SER A 9 40.55 54.89 38.28
CA SER A 9 40.04 54.60 36.96
C SER A 9 39.10 53.41 37.02
N ALA A 10 37.80 53.63 36.77
CA ALA A 10 36.84 52.55 36.58
C ALA A 10 36.99 51.95 35.17
N ALA A 11 37.56 50.76 35.10
CA ALA A 11 37.54 50.01 33.86
C ALA A 11 36.15 49.45 33.60
N ALA A 12 35.49 49.97 32.57
CA ALA A 12 34.23 49.45 32.09
C ALA A 12 34.45 48.12 31.34
N LEU A 13 33.98 47.03 31.97
CA LEU A 13 34.02 45.72 31.38
C LEU A 13 32.83 45.57 30.44
N GLN A 14 33.04 45.82 29.14
CA GLN A 14 32.05 45.59 28.09
C GLN A 14 31.90 44.08 27.90
N ARG A 15 30.82 43.51 28.41
CA ARG A 15 30.39 42.11 28.09
C ARG A 15 29.74 42.08 26.74
N LEU A 16 30.45 41.55 25.76
CA LEU A 16 29.91 41.18 24.46
C LEU A 16 29.04 39.94 24.64
N PHE A 17 27.72 40.12 24.60
CA PHE A 17 26.75 39.03 24.44
C PHE A 17 26.77 38.58 22.98
N ALA A 18 27.45 37.47 22.71
CA ALA A 18 27.37 36.77 21.44
C ALA A 18 26.01 36.05 21.39
N LEU A 19 25.08 36.59 20.58
CA LEU A 19 23.78 35.97 20.31
C LEU A 19 23.99 34.85 19.29
N SER A 20 24.15 33.60 19.73
CA SER A 20 24.22 32.43 18.86
C SER A 20 22.82 32.14 18.33
N VAL A 21 22.55 32.53 17.08
CA VAL A 21 21.33 32.14 16.35
C VAL A 21 21.51 30.71 15.88
N THR A 22 20.91 29.76 16.60
CA THR A 22 20.84 28.37 16.19
C THR A 22 19.75 28.23 15.11
N VAL A 23 20.16 28.14 13.84
CA VAL A 23 19.23 27.84 12.74
C VAL A 23 18.87 26.36 12.84
N VAL A 24 17.65 26.06 13.32
CA VAL A 24 17.08 24.72 13.30
C VAL A 24 16.57 24.48 11.88
N LEU A 25 17.31 23.67 11.11
CA LEU A 25 16.90 23.19 9.78
C LEU A 25 15.83 22.11 10.00
N VAL A 26 14.55 22.47 9.91
CA VAL A 26 13.44 21.51 9.89
C VAL A 26 13.43 20.86 8.51
N LEU A 27 14.00 19.65 8.40
CA LEU A 27 13.81 18.78 7.24
C LEU A 27 12.34 18.32 7.24
N ALA A 28 11.51 19.01 6.47
CA ALA A 28 10.17 18.53 6.15
C ALA A 28 10.35 17.26 5.29
N ALA A 29 10.16 16.08 5.89
CA ALA A 29 10.02 14.85 5.14
C ALA A 29 8.73 14.96 4.31
N CYS A 30 8.86 15.27 3.01
CA CYS A 30 7.80 15.13 2.04
C CYS A 30 7.50 13.64 1.86
N GLY A 31 6.72 13.04 2.78
CA GLY A 31 6.07 11.80 2.54
C GLY A 31 5.01 12.06 1.46
N THR A 32 5.16 11.44 0.28
CA THR A 32 4.07 11.36 -0.71
C THR A 32 2.85 10.76 -0.03
N PRO A 33 1.68 11.41 -0.08
CA PRO A 33 0.47 10.81 0.48
C PRO A 33 0.23 9.48 -0.22
N ALA A 34 0.04 8.40 0.58
CA ALA A 34 -0.34 7.11 0.03
C ALA A 34 -1.66 7.28 -0.72
N SER A 35 -1.71 6.85 -1.98
CA SER A 35 -2.95 6.86 -2.76
C SER A 35 -3.96 5.90 -2.12
N SER A 36 -5.25 6.28 -2.14
CA SER A 36 -6.31 5.39 -1.67
C SER A 36 -6.32 4.10 -2.53
N PRO A 37 -6.58 2.93 -1.94
CA PRO A 37 -6.69 1.68 -2.70
C PRO A 37 -7.80 1.77 -3.76
N ARG A 38 -7.57 1.16 -4.93
CA ARG A 38 -8.60 0.96 -5.95
C ARG A 38 -9.34 -0.34 -5.61
N THR A 39 -10.65 -0.26 -5.39
CA THR A 39 -11.45 -1.43 -5.00
C THR A 39 -12.48 -1.75 -6.07
N ILE A 40 -12.56 -3.03 -6.48
CA ILE A 40 -13.45 -3.53 -7.52
C ILE A 40 -14.28 -4.69 -6.93
N THR A 41 -15.56 -4.75 -7.29
CA THR A 41 -16.48 -5.80 -6.80
C THR A 41 -16.35 -7.07 -7.63
N LEU A 42 -16.20 -8.21 -6.97
CA LEU A 42 -16.19 -9.53 -7.58
C LEU A 42 -17.58 -9.92 -8.12
N ARG A 43 -17.60 -10.45 -9.34
CA ARG A 43 -18.78 -11.07 -9.95
C ARG A 43 -18.82 -12.54 -9.54
N THR A 44 -19.97 -12.97 -9.00
CA THR A 44 -20.22 -14.38 -8.72
C THR A 44 -20.25 -15.20 -10.01
N LEU A 45 -19.63 -16.37 -10.01
CA LEU A 45 -19.64 -17.31 -11.13
C LEU A 45 -20.22 -18.67 -10.74
N ASN A 46 -20.73 -19.37 -11.73
CA ASN A 46 -21.20 -20.76 -11.62
C ASN A 46 -22.19 -21.01 -10.47
N GLY A 47 -22.99 -20.02 -10.11
CA GLY A 47 -23.95 -20.15 -9.01
C GLY A 47 -23.33 -20.40 -7.64
N SER A 48 -22.04 -20.08 -7.46
CA SER A 48 -21.28 -20.34 -6.23
C SER A 48 -21.82 -19.60 -4.99
N GLY A 49 -22.51 -18.48 -5.20
CA GLY A 49 -22.90 -17.56 -4.13
C GLY A 49 -21.74 -16.74 -3.54
N VAL A 50 -20.50 -16.95 -4.02
CA VAL A 50 -19.32 -16.19 -3.55
C VAL A 50 -19.37 -14.78 -4.14
N THR A 51 -19.36 -13.78 -3.27
CA THR A 51 -19.28 -12.35 -3.62
C THR A 51 -18.15 -11.70 -2.83
N GLY A 52 -17.79 -10.46 -3.16
CA GLY A 52 -16.76 -9.75 -2.40
C GLY A 52 -16.10 -8.66 -3.19
N THR A 53 -14.89 -8.30 -2.77
CA THR A 53 -14.10 -7.23 -3.39
C THR A 53 -12.64 -7.63 -3.53
N VAL A 54 -11.97 -6.97 -4.48
CA VAL A 54 -10.51 -6.94 -4.59
C VAL A 54 -10.06 -5.50 -4.47
N SER A 55 -9.14 -5.24 -3.55
CA SER A 55 -8.54 -3.92 -3.33
C SER A 55 -7.07 -3.94 -3.72
N PHE A 56 -6.64 -2.92 -4.46
CA PHE A 56 -5.29 -2.74 -4.97
C PHE A 56 -4.66 -1.51 -4.34
N ALA A 57 -3.57 -1.67 -3.61
CA ALA A 57 -2.83 -0.59 -2.97
C ALA A 57 -1.47 -0.40 -3.63
N ASP A 58 -1.09 0.85 -3.93
CA ASP A 58 0.25 1.18 -4.40
C ASP A 58 1.25 1.10 -3.25
N LEU A 59 2.29 0.28 -3.43
CA LEU A 59 3.37 0.06 -2.46
C LEU A 59 4.74 0.55 -2.99
N GLY A 60 4.73 1.51 -3.90
CA GLY A 60 5.97 2.07 -4.45
C GLY A 60 6.69 1.10 -5.40
N GLY A 61 6.08 0.81 -6.55
CA GLY A 61 6.62 -0.11 -7.56
C GLY A 61 6.19 -1.57 -7.38
N LYS A 62 5.39 -1.84 -6.37
CA LYS A 62 4.69 -3.12 -6.13
C LYS A 62 3.22 -2.82 -5.85
N THR A 63 2.37 -3.83 -5.94
CA THR A 63 0.95 -3.69 -5.63
C THR A 63 0.54 -4.67 -4.52
N GLY A 64 -0.04 -4.15 -3.46
CA GLY A 64 -0.79 -4.96 -2.50
C GLY A 64 -2.14 -5.35 -3.12
N VAL A 65 -2.48 -6.63 -3.08
CA VAL A 65 -3.75 -7.18 -3.58
C VAL A 65 -4.46 -7.87 -2.43
N ASP A 66 -5.52 -7.24 -1.93
CA ASP A 66 -6.34 -7.78 -0.85
C ASP A 66 -7.67 -8.27 -1.45
N VAL A 67 -7.99 -9.53 -1.21
CA VAL A 67 -9.26 -10.16 -1.63
C VAL A 67 -10.09 -10.44 -0.39
N GLU A 68 -11.33 -9.99 -0.40
CA GLU A 68 -12.30 -10.28 0.66
C GLU A 68 -13.56 -10.91 0.04
N VAL A 69 -13.98 -12.08 0.53
CA VAL A 69 -15.17 -12.77 0.00
C VAL A 69 -16.17 -13.15 1.11
N SER A 70 -17.43 -13.25 0.70
CA SER A 70 -18.53 -13.73 1.51
C SER A 70 -19.36 -14.76 0.70
N PRO A 71 -19.78 -15.87 1.32
CA PRO A 71 -19.53 -16.29 2.71
C PRO A 71 -18.07 -16.63 2.95
N ALA A 72 -17.55 -16.26 4.13
CA ALA A 72 -16.15 -16.48 4.49
C ALA A 72 -15.78 -17.95 4.68
N GLY A 73 -16.70 -18.85 4.96
CA GLY A 73 -16.51 -20.30 5.11
C GLY A 73 -15.12 -20.80 5.52
N ASN A 74 -14.97 -22.07 5.80
CA ASN A 74 -13.66 -22.70 6.06
C ASN A 74 -12.97 -23.16 4.77
N LEU A 75 -13.23 -22.46 3.66
CA LEU A 75 -12.70 -22.83 2.35
C LEU A 75 -11.29 -22.28 2.17
N ASP A 76 -10.44 -23.09 1.56
CA ASP A 76 -9.11 -22.72 1.07
C ASP A 76 -9.23 -22.61 -0.45
N MET A 77 -9.50 -21.39 -0.96
CA MET A 77 -9.80 -21.13 -2.36
C MET A 77 -8.59 -20.50 -3.05
N PRO A 78 -7.97 -21.19 -4.00
CA PRO A 78 -6.91 -20.58 -4.80
C PRO A 78 -7.39 -19.34 -5.55
N ALA A 79 -6.54 -18.33 -5.60
CA ALA A 79 -6.79 -17.08 -6.30
C ALA A 79 -5.61 -16.72 -7.20
N HIS A 80 -5.89 -16.14 -8.36
CA HIS A 80 -4.85 -15.79 -9.33
C HIS A 80 -5.23 -14.53 -10.10
N ILE A 81 -4.21 -13.85 -10.63
CA ILE A 81 -4.38 -12.86 -11.68
C ILE A 81 -4.01 -13.52 -13.02
N HIS A 82 -4.96 -13.56 -13.94
CA HIS A 82 -4.78 -14.13 -15.28
C HIS A 82 -4.78 -13.06 -16.35
N PRO A 83 -4.05 -13.26 -17.48
CA PRO A 83 -4.30 -12.53 -18.70
C PRO A 83 -5.69 -12.85 -19.24
N GLY A 84 -6.35 -11.84 -19.80
CA GLY A 84 -7.70 -11.94 -20.37
C GLY A 84 -8.76 -11.30 -19.48
N THR A 85 -10.01 -11.66 -19.76
CA THR A 85 -11.19 -11.20 -19.02
C THR A 85 -11.86 -12.37 -18.30
N CYS A 86 -12.75 -12.09 -17.37
CA CYS A 86 -13.53 -13.13 -16.67
C CYS A 86 -14.30 -14.07 -17.62
N ASP A 87 -14.61 -13.62 -18.83
CA ASP A 87 -15.30 -14.43 -19.82
C ASP A 87 -14.33 -15.23 -20.72
N ASN A 88 -13.04 -14.85 -20.73
CA ASN A 88 -12.00 -15.51 -21.53
C ASN A 88 -10.61 -15.39 -20.87
N LEU A 89 -10.39 -16.15 -19.81
CA LEU A 89 -9.11 -16.20 -19.12
C LEU A 89 -8.11 -17.09 -19.86
N THR A 90 -6.86 -16.64 -19.93
CA THR A 90 -5.76 -17.51 -20.30
C THR A 90 -5.55 -18.58 -19.20
N PRO A 91 -5.38 -19.88 -19.53
CA PRO A 91 -5.26 -20.92 -18.51
C PRO A 91 -4.08 -20.74 -17.56
N GLN A 92 -2.97 -20.18 -18.05
CA GLN A 92 -1.78 -19.94 -17.22
C GLN A 92 -1.92 -18.59 -16.48
N PRO A 93 -1.88 -18.57 -15.14
CA PRO A 93 -1.89 -17.33 -14.38
C PRO A 93 -0.62 -16.50 -14.61
N LYS A 94 -0.77 -15.18 -14.62
CA LYS A 94 0.36 -14.23 -14.66
C LYS A 94 0.96 -14.05 -13.27
N PHE A 95 0.09 -13.94 -12.25
CA PHE A 95 0.51 -13.81 -10.86
C PHE A 95 -0.31 -14.76 -9.97
N PRO A 96 0.34 -15.66 -9.21
CA PRO A 96 -0.33 -16.36 -8.13
C PRO A 96 -0.63 -15.38 -7.00
N LEU A 97 -1.78 -15.55 -6.35
CA LEU A 97 -2.12 -14.89 -5.11
C LEU A 97 -2.10 -15.92 -3.97
N GLU A 98 -1.98 -15.44 -2.74
CA GLU A 98 -2.27 -16.28 -1.59
C GLU A 98 -3.70 -16.81 -1.68
N ASN A 99 -3.93 -18.04 -1.25
CA ASN A 99 -5.27 -18.59 -1.24
C ASN A 99 -6.19 -17.78 -0.32
N VAL A 100 -7.44 -17.64 -0.71
CA VAL A 100 -8.46 -17.04 0.15
C VAL A 100 -8.81 -18.02 1.26
N LYS A 101 -8.45 -17.69 2.50
CA LYS A 101 -8.70 -18.48 3.71
C LYS A 101 -9.57 -17.69 4.68
N ASN A 102 -10.63 -18.31 5.19
CA ASN A 102 -11.58 -17.61 6.07
C ASN A 102 -12.12 -16.30 5.44
N GLY A 103 -12.28 -16.30 4.12
CA GLY A 103 -12.80 -15.17 3.37
C GLY A 103 -11.78 -14.08 3.00
N VAL A 104 -10.49 -14.22 3.33
CA VAL A 104 -9.48 -13.19 3.10
C VAL A 104 -8.22 -13.75 2.44
N SER A 105 -7.64 -12.99 1.50
CA SER A 105 -6.30 -13.18 0.95
C SER A 105 -5.57 -11.85 0.92
N LYS A 106 -4.27 -11.85 1.19
CA LYS A 106 -3.40 -10.67 1.09
C LYS A 106 -2.09 -11.05 0.41
N THR A 107 -1.85 -10.44 -0.74
CA THR A 107 -0.68 -10.75 -1.56
C THR A 107 0.03 -9.46 -1.99
N VAL A 108 1.34 -9.49 -2.11
CA VAL A 108 2.11 -8.43 -2.76
C VAL A 108 2.61 -8.93 -4.10
N VAL A 109 2.16 -8.32 -5.19
CA VAL A 109 2.65 -8.62 -6.55
C VAL A 109 3.78 -7.64 -6.93
N PRO A 110 4.84 -8.14 -7.63
CA PRO A 110 6.07 -7.36 -7.85
C PRO A 110 5.98 -6.43 -9.08
N VAL A 111 4.84 -5.76 -9.29
CA VAL A 111 4.64 -4.79 -10.37
C VAL A 111 3.88 -3.57 -9.87
N PRO A 112 4.08 -2.38 -10.47
CA PRO A 112 3.30 -1.18 -10.16
C PRO A 112 1.81 -1.37 -10.41
N ILE A 113 0.98 -0.69 -9.63
CA ILE A 113 -0.48 -0.77 -9.76
C ILE A 113 -0.96 -0.38 -11.16
N ASP A 114 -0.35 0.63 -11.78
CA ASP A 114 -0.74 1.08 -13.12
C ASP A 114 -0.43 0.04 -14.20
N GLU A 115 0.57 -0.83 -14.01
CA GLU A 115 0.84 -1.96 -14.92
C GLU A 115 -0.29 -3.01 -14.86
N LEU A 116 -0.85 -3.26 -13.66
CA LEU A 116 -1.99 -4.17 -13.53
C LEU A 116 -3.22 -3.60 -14.23
N PHE A 117 -3.49 -2.30 -14.06
CA PHE A 117 -4.66 -1.63 -14.64
C PHE A 117 -4.52 -1.32 -16.13
N ALA A 118 -3.31 -1.22 -16.67
CA ALA A 118 -3.06 -1.09 -18.12
C ALA A 118 -3.11 -2.44 -18.85
N GLY A 119 -2.99 -3.55 -18.13
CA GLY A 119 -3.05 -4.90 -18.68
C GLY A 119 -4.50 -5.36 -18.90
N ASN A 120 -4.70 -6.24 -19.86
CA ASN A 120 -5.95 -6.98 -19.97
C ASN A 120 -5.87 -8.16 -19.01
N LEU A 121 -6.21 -7.92 -17.74
CA LEU A 121 -6.05 -8.86 -16.64
C LEU A 121 -7.36 -9.03 -15.85
N ALA A 122 -7.51 -10.19 -15.22
CA ALA A 122 -8.62 -10.43 -14.30
C ALA A 122 -8.15 -11.22 -13.08
N VAL A 123 -8.75 -10.93 -11.92
CA VAL A 123 -8.62 -11.76 -10.72
C VAL A 123 -9.70 -12.81 -10.75
N ASN A 124 -9.34 -14.07 -10.62
CA ASN A 124 -10.30 -15.14 -10.42
C ASN A 124 -10.04 -15.93 -9.14
N ILE A 125 -11.11 -16.53 -8.62
CA ILE A 125 -11.09 -17.37 -7.43
C ILE A 125 -11.65 -18.72 -7.81
N HIS A 126 -10.88 -19.78 -7.50
CA HIS A 126 -11.25 -21.17 -7.76
C HIS A 126 -12.06 -21.74 -6.59
N LYS A 127 -12.76 -22.84 -6.84
CA LYS A 127 -13.59 -23.49 -5.84
C LYS A 127 -12.76 -24.12 -4.70
N SER A 128 -11.67 -24.79 -5.02
CA SER A 128 -10.77 -25.42 -4.06
C SER A 128 -9.46 -25.82 -4.72
N ASN A 129 -8.48 -26.27 -3.92
CA ASN A 129 -7.22 -26.83 -4.42
C ASN A 129 -7.43 -28.11 -5.25
N ASP A 130 -8.51 -28.85 -5.01
CA ASP A 130 -8.87 -30.08 -5.74
C ASP A 130 -9.72 -29.81 -6.99
N ASP A 131 -10.29 -28.60 -7.11
CA ASP A 131 -11.13 -28.18 -8.23
C ASP A 131 -10.74 -26.79 -8.73
N LEU A 132 -9.65 -26.74 -9.47
CA LEU A 132 -9.14 -25.52 -10.12
C LEU A 132 -9.88 -25.18 -11.43
N LYS A 133 -10.77 -26.06 -11.91
CA LYS A 133 -11.52 -25.81 -13.15
C LYS A 133 -12.79 -25.02 -12.89
N THR A 134 -13.33 -25.09 -11.69
CA THR A 134 -14.53 -24.38 -11.29
C THR A 134 -14.16 -23.02 -10.67
N TYR A 135 -14.53 -21.94 -11.32
CA TYR A 135 -14.38 -20.59 -10.79
C TYR A 135 -15.60 -20.19 -9.95
N THR A 136 -15.37 -19.60 -8.79
CA THR A 136 -16.45 -19.16 -7.87
C THR A 136 -16.72 -17.67 -8.01
N ALA A 137 -15.70 -16.86 -8.27
CA ALA A 137 -15.83 -15.43 -8.48
C ALA A 137 -14.72 -14.90 -9.39
N CYS A 138 -14.98 -13.77 -10.02
CA CYS A 138 -14.01 -13.12 -10.92
C CYS A 138 -14.27 -11.62 -11.01
N VAL A 139 -13.22 -10.84 -11.31
CA VAL A 139 -13.33 -9.41 -11.67
C VAL A 139 -12.26 -9.03 -12.67
N ASP A 140 -12.63 -8.25 -13.69
CA ASP A 140 -11.68 -7.66 -14.63
C ASP A 140 -10.97 -6.48 -13.99
N ILE A 141 -9.66 -6.38 -14.18
CA ILE A 141 -8.83 -5.25 -13.70
C ILE A 141 -8.80 -4.22 -14.83
N ASN A 142 -9.57 -3.12 -14.69
CA ASN A 142 -9.68 -2.04 -15.68
C ASN A 142 -10.03 -0.69 -15.01
#